data_c58c0b1557136e3ed87ba46432f24289
#
_entry.id   c58c0b1557136e3ed87ba46432f24289
#
_cell.length_a   1.000
_cell.length_b   1.000
_cell.length_c   1.000
_cell.angle_alpha   90.00
_cell.angle_beta   90.00
_cell.angle_gamma   90.00
#
_symmetry.space_group_name_H-M   'P 1'
#
loop_
_entity.id
_entity.type
_entity.pdbx_description
1 polymer ?
#
loop_
_entity_poly.entity_id
_entity_poly.type
_entity_poly.pdbx_seq_one_letter_code
_entity_poly.pdbx_strand_id
1 'polypeptide(L)'
;DEKSAITELQEIIAIPSITGSEKILATELAKRLEKLGADEVILQEGEDFRANVIATFKGKSTGELLLFAHIDTVNTGDWEQFWIKKSGNDSRINPFGGADVDGAIWGRGAGDVKGGIATVLQALEHIKRNSLKLEKSVVVVFVADEESGEPGMGLSNGVKSALPIVQRKSLNPTLAVYLEPTELNIYIAQMGFQIVDIEITGKTSYFGKPELGIDALKIGHQILAKLWEHDNTIKLEMKHALIGNSSLLVTAVNAGGLIAVPGTCTISLIRKVLPGESMEKSGQDLLAVIQSVQVVDGAEVKVIFSASRDHKFGGTPFECDVSSELEKLQAIVNSHRSRISLFEGAPYWSEAPLIAHALGVDCVYWAAGDISNCHTPEERINKNDYFAAIKSLTEYLSTPWI
;
A
#
# COMPACT_ATOMS: atom_id res chain seq x y z
N ASP A 1 0.38 28.93 2.06
CA ASP A 1 0.63 29.55 0.74
C ASP A 1 0.68 28.45 -0.33
N GLU A 2 -0.27 28.49 -1.28
CA GLU A 2 -0.43 27.46 -2.32
C GLU A 2 0.83 27.28 -3.17
N LYS A 3 1.53 28.37 -3.46
CA LYS A 3 2.79 28.33 -4.23
C LYS A 3 3.88 27.56 -3.47
N SER A 4 3.99 27.78 -2.16
CA SER A 4 4.93 27.04 -1.29
C SER A 4 4.59 25.55 -1.28
N ALA A 5 3.31 25.22 -1.17
CA ALA A 5 2.87 23.84 -1.18
C ALA A 5 3.17 23.12 -2.51
N ILE A 6 2.93 23.78 -3.64
CA ILE A 6 3.27 23.24 -4.97
C ILE A 6 4.78 23.01 -5.06
N THR A 7 5.60 23.99 -4.67
CA THR A 7 7.06 23.89 -4.72
C THR A 7 7.57 22.74 -3.84
N GLU A 8 7.06 22.60 -2.61
CA GLU A 8 7.39 21.49 -1.70
C GLU A 8 7.16 20.13 -2.34
N LEU A 9 5.98 19.93 -2.92
CA LEU A 9 5.66 18.66 -3.57
C LEU A 9 6.54 18.40 -4.80
N GLN A 10 6.77 19.43 -5.62
CA GLN A 10 7.66 19.33 -6.79
C GLN A 10 9.08 18.93 -6.40
N GLU A 11 9.63 19.53 -5.34
CA GLU A 11 10.97 19.20 -4.83
C GLU A 11 11.05 17.75 -4.31
N ILE A 12 10.00 17.26 -3.66
CA ILE A 12 9.94 15.87 -3.19
C ILE A 12 9.79 14.88 -4.36
N ILE A 13 8.97 15.20 -5.35
CA ILE A 13 8.83 14.40 -6.59
C ILE A 13 10.17 14.33 -7.33
N ALA A 14 10.91 15.43 -7.38
CA ALA A 14 12.20 15.53 -8.08
C ALA A 14 13.31 14.64 -7.48
N ILE A 15 13.11 14.07 -6.31
CA ILE A 15 14.03 13.09 -5.72
C ILE A 15 13.49 11.67 -6.03
N PRO A 16 14.07 10.95 -7.00
CA PRO A 16 13.68 9.56 -7.26
C PRO A 16 13.91 8.69 -6.03
N SER A 17 12.92 7.88 -5.69
CA SER A 17 12.96 6.96 -4.55
C SER A 17 12.29 5.63 -4.88
N ILE A 18 12.68 5.05 -6.03
CA ILE A 18 12.20 3.72 -6.41
C ILE A 18 12.58 2.72 -5.31
N THR A 19 11.70 1.77 -5.02
CA THR A 19 11.89 0.76 -3.97
C THR A 19 13.31 0.19 -4.00
N GLY A 20 14.00 0.25 -2.86
CA GLY A 20 15.42 -0.09 -2.73
C GLY A 20 16.40 1.09 -2.89
N SER A 21 15.91 2.32 -3.12
CA SER A 21 16.75 3.52 -3.34
C SER A 21 16.28 4.74 -2.54
N GLU A 22 15.64 4.53 -1.39
CA GLU A 22 14.92 5.55 -0.62
C GLU A 22 15.81 6.47 0.20
N LYS A 23 17.05 6.09 0.47
CA LYS A 23 17.96 6.78 1.42
C LYS A 23 18.15 8.27 1.11
N ILE A 24 18.19 8.66 -0.16
CA ILE A 24 18.37 10.07 -0.54
C ILE A 24 17.16 10.89 -0.09
N LEU A 25 15.94 10.40 -0.38
CA LEU A 25 14.71 11.07 0.02
C LEU A 25 14.58 11.07 1.55
N ALA A 26 14.83 9.94 2.22
CA ALA A 26 14.80 9.83 3.68
C ALA A 26 15.72 10.87 4.34
N THR A 27 16.95 11.01 3.83
CA THR A 27 17.92 12.00 4.34
C THR A 27 17.43 13.43 4.18
N GLU A 28 16.81 13.75 3.05
CA GLU A 28 16.24 15.07 2.81
C GLU A 28 15.03 15.35 3.70
N LEU A 29 14.14 14.35 3.87
CA LEU A 29 12.98 14.47 4.75
C LEU A 29 13.39 14.65 6.22
N ALA A 30 14.43 13.95 6.68
CA ALA A 30 14.97 14.13 8.04
C ALA A 30 15.40 15.59 8.27
N LYS A 31 16.15 16.18 7.33
CA LYS A 31 16.58 17.61 7.41
C LYS A 31 15.39 18.57 7.41
N ARG A 32 14.36 18.30 6.61
CA ARG A 32 13.13 19.12 6.58
C ARG A 32 12.39 19.06 7.91
N LEU A 33 12.24 17.88 8.50
CA LEU A 33 11.59 17.71 9.80
C LEU A 33 12.39 18.38 10.95
N GLU A 34 13.73 18.31 10.93
CA GLU A 34 14.59 19.08 11.85
C GLU A 34 14.37 20.59 11.70
N LYS A 35 14.38 21.09 10.46
CA LYS A 35 14.12 22.50 10.14
C LYS A 35 12.73 22.94 10.60
N LEU A 36 11.74 22.06 10.53
CA LEU A 36 10.38 22.33 11.03
C LEU A 36 10.33 22.43 12.56
N GLY A 37 11.33 21.93 13.25
CA GLY A 37 11.46 22.03 14.72
C GLY A 37 10.96 20.79 15.43
N ALA A 38 11.16 19.62 14.85
CA ALA A 38 10.96 18.36 15.55
C ALA A 38 11.81 18.32 16.83
N ASP A 39 11.23 17.82 17.91
CA ASP A 39 11.95 17.61 19.18
C ASP A 39 13.00 16.49 19.07
N GLU A 40 12.75 15.54 18.20
CA GLU A 40 13.66 14.45 17.88
C GLU A 40 13.47 14.02 16.42
N VAL A 41 14.57 13.71 15.73
CA VAL A 41 14.56 13.10 14.39
C VAL A 41 15.52 11.93 14.40
N ILE A 42 15.05 10.77 13.94
CA ILE A 42 15.83 9.54 13.79
C ILE A 42 15.85 9.18 12.32
N LEU A 43 17.02 9.20 11.69
CA LEU A 43 17.25 8.57 10.40
C LEU A 43 17.70 7.14 10.67
N GLN A 44 16.78 6.18 10.45
CA GLN A 44 17.07 4.76 10.60
C GLN A 44 17.58 4.20 9.27
N GLU A 45 18.87 4.01 9.16
CA GLU A 45 19.48 3.38 7.98
C GLU A 45 19.19 1.87 7.98
N GLY A 46 18.69 1.37 6.86
CA GLY A 46 18.50 -0.04 6.57
C GLY A 46 19.67 -0.64 5.82
N GLU A 47 19.50 -1.87 5.37
CA GLU A 47 20.42 -2.49 4.42
C GLU A 47 20.32 -1.79 3.07
N ASP A 48 21.40 -1.81 2.30
CA ASP A 48 21.50 -1.18 0.97
C ASP A 48 21.28 0.35 1.00
N PHE A 49 20.45 0.86 0.08
CA PHE A 49 20.13 2.30 -0.05
C PHE A 49 18.76 2.65 0.55
N ARG A 50 18.27 1.88 1.51
CA ARG A 50 17.01 2.12 2.23
C ARG A 50 17.24 2.88 3.52
N ALA A 51 16.27 3.67 3.91
CA ALA A 51 16.24 4.32 5.23
C ALA A 51 14.80 4.73 5.59
N ASN A 52 14.50 4.72 6.89
CA ASN A 52 13.26 5.29 7.43
C ASN A 52 13.57 6.61 8.15
N VAL A 53 12.53 7.44 8.32
CA VAL A 53 12.62 8.67 9.13
C VAL A 53 11.53 8.64 10.19
N ILE A 54 11.90 8.86 11.44
CA ILE A 54 10.96 8.95 12.56
C ILE A 54 11.20 10.30 13.23
N ALA A 55 10.17 11.15 13.33
CA ALA A 55 10.28 12.45 13.96
C ALA A 55 9.15 12.69 14.95
N THR A 56 9.45 13.31 16.06
CA THR A 56 8.50 13.63 17.13
C THR A 56 8.35 15.13 17.30
N PHE A 57 7.10 15.59 17.36
CA PHE A 57 6.73 16.96 17.69
C PHE A 57 5.83 16.94 18.92
N LYS A 58 6.24 17.58 20.00
CA LYS A 58 5.48 17.62 21.25
C LYS A 58 4.29 18.54 21.17
N GLY A 59 3.15 18.03 21.61
CA GLY A 59 1.90 18.78 21.77
C GLY A 59 1.60 19.16 23.20
N LYS A 60 0.42 19.76 23.43
CA LYS A 60 -0.06 20.18 24.75
C LYS A 60 -0.57 19.00 25.60
N SER A 61 -1.24 18.04 24.96
CA SER A 61 -1.85 16.89 25.64
C SER A 61 -0.93 15.66 25.60
N THR A 62 -1.27 14.66 26.39
CA THR A 62 -0.52 13.41 26.49
C THR A 62 -0.85 12.44 25.35
N GLY A 63 -1.90 12.67 24.55
CA GLY A 63 -2.24 11.85 23.41
C GLY A 63 -1.27 12.06 22.24
N GLU A 64 -1.09 11.04 21.42
CA GLU A 64 -0.21 11.05 20.27
C GLU A 64 -0.96 10.64 19.00
N LEU A 65 -0.78 11.43 17.94
CA LEU A 65 -1.20 11.09 16.59
C LEU A 65 0.01 10.57 15.82
N LEU A 66 -0.13 9.40 15.22
CA LEU A 66 0.90 8.81 14.39
C LEU A 66 0.58 9.05 12.91
N LEU A 67 1.51 9.61 12.15
CA LEU A 67 1.38 9.87 10.73
C LEU A 67 2.39 9.01 9.98
N PHE A 68 1.93 8.00 9.27
CA PHE A 68 2.73 7.10 8.47
C PHE A 68 2.62 7.40 6.98
N ALA A 69 3.71 7.25 6.26
CA ALA A 69 3.73 7.22 4.80
C ALA A 69 4.91 6.38 4.33
N HIS A 70 4.76 5.66 3.24
CA HIS A 70 5.92 5.12 2.56
C HIS A 70 6.62 6.20 1.73
N ILE A 71 7.93 6.06 1.51
CA ILE A 71 8.73 7.01 0.74
C ILE A 71 9.23 6.43 -0.58
N ASP A 72 9.09 5.13 -0.76
CA ASP A 72 9.39 4.49 -2.01
C ASP A 72 8.26 4.68 -3.04
N THR A 73 8.59 4.41 -4.28
CA THR A 73 7.65 4.41 -5.40
C THR A 73 7.95 3.22 -6.30
N VAL A 74 6.95 2.73 -7.01
CA VAL A 74 7.20 1.81 -8.13
C VAL A 74 8.07 2.49 -9.19
N ASN A 75 8.68 1.69 -10.07
CA ASN A 75 9.43 2.24 -11.19
C ASN A 75 8.52 3.02 -12.17
N THR A 76 9.12 3.75 -13.09
CA THR A 76 8.39 4.63 -14.02
C THR A 76 7.83 3.90 -15.24
N GLY A 77 8.29 2.67 -15.50
CA GLY A 77 7.87 1.89 -16.67
C GLY A 77 8.08 2.65 -17.99
N ASP A 78 7.03 2.71 -18.78
CA ASP A 78 6.99 3.37 -20.09
C ASP A 78 6.56 4.85 -20.05
N TRP A 79 6.62 5.51 -18.90
CA TRP A 79 6.13 6.87 -18.65
C TRP A 79 6.54 7.88 -19.74
N GLU A 80 7.83 7.98 -20.04
CA GLU A 80 8.34 8.93 -21.04
C GLU A 80 7.76 8.63 -22.43
N GLN A 81 7.78 7.38 -22.84
CA GLN A 81 7.26 6.95 -24.15
C GLN A 81 5.76 7.17 -24.27
N PHE A 82 5.01 6.92 -23.20
CA PHE A 82 3.58 7.20 -23.14
C PHE A 82 3.27 8.67 -23.43
N TRP A 83 3.96 9.61 -22.75
CA TRP A 83 3.72 11.04 -22.91
C TRP A 83 4.23 11.57 -24.25
N ILE A 84 5.37 11.11 -24.75
CA ILE A 84 5.85 11.43 -26.10
C ILE A 84 4.81 11.03 -27.16
N LYS A 85 4.26 9.83 -27.05
CA LYS A 85 3.23 9.34 -27.98
C LYS A 85 1.90 10.09 -27.85
N LYS A 86 1.51 10.46 -26.62
CA LYS A 86 0.23 11.12 -26.34
C LYS A 86 0.20 12.59 -26.71
N SER A 87 1.27 13.33 -26.46
CA SER A 87 1.31 14.80 -26.54
C SER A 87 2.54 15.38 -27.23
N GLY A 88 3.51 14.57 -27.65
CA GLY A 88 4.74 15.04 -28.31
C GLY A 88 5.69 15.72 -27.33
N ASN A 89 5.67 17.04 -27.24
CA ASN A 89 6.48 17.82 -26.30
C ASN A 89 5.60 18.33 -25.15
N ASP A 90 5.67 17.67 -24.01
CA ASP A 90 4.80 17.91 -22.85
C ASP A 90 5.65 17.96 -21.58
N SER A 91 5.31 18.84 -20.64
CA SER A 91 6.01 18.96 -19.35
C SER A 91 5.89 17.70 -18.47
N ARG A 92 4.91 16.83 -18.76
CA ARG A 92 4.68 15.56 -18.07
C ARG A 92 5.60 14.43 -18.51
N ILE A 93 6.42 14.62 -19.55
CA ILE A 93 7.37 13.61 -20.05
C ILE A 93 8.33 13.16 -18.94
N ASN A 94 8.79 14.09 -18.10
CA ASN A 94 9.66 13.75 -16.99
C ASN A 94 8.84 13.24 -15.80
N PRO A 95 8.91 11.95 -15.43
CA PRO A 95 8.17 11.38 -14.30
C PRO A 95 8.52 12.02 -12.95
N PHE A 96 9.68 12.65 -12.85
CA PHE A 96 10.15 13.34 -11.64
C PHE A 96 10.13 14.87 -11.79
N GLY A 97 9.43 15.38 -12.79
CA GLY A 97 9.38 16.83 -13.09
C GLY A 97 8.37 17.60 -12.23
N GLY A 98 7.40 16.95 -11.63
CA GLY A 98 6.34 17.62 -10.86
C GLY A 98 5.55 18.62 -11.71
N ALA A 99 5.12 18.25 -12.92
CA ALA A 99 4.48 19.17 -13.85
C ALA A 99 3.16 19.72 -13.29
N ASP A 100 3.05 21.05 -13.17
CA ASP A 100 1.81 21.73 -12.75
C ASP A 100 0.96 22.06 -13.99
N VAL A 101 0.04 21.17 -14.35
CA VAL A 101 -0.79 21.23 -15.56
C VAL A 101 -2.22 20.79 -15.24
N ASP A 102 -3.18 21.43 -15.87
CA ASP A 102 -4.61 21.06 -15.83
C ASP A 102 -5.19 20.94 -14.40
N GLY A 103 -4.75 21.78 -13.47
CA GLY A 103 -5.25 21.78 -12.08
C GLY A 103 -4.68 20.66 -11.21
N ALA A 104 -3.66 19.95 -11.69
CA ALA A 104 -3.00 18.86 -10.97
C ALA A 104 -1.47 18.98 -11.03
N ILE A 105 -0.80 18.33 -10.08
CA ILE A 105 0.66 18.13 -10.09
C ILE A 105 0.90 16.68 -10.49
N TRP A 106 1.64 16.52 -11.61
CA TRP A 106 1.89 15.22 -12.24
C TRP A 106 3.30 14.74 -11.94
N GLY A 107 3.43 13.47 -11.62
CA GLY A 107 4.73 12.84 -11.43
C GLY A 107 4.62 11.54 -10.67
N ARG A 108 5.63 10.68 -10.79
CA ARG A 108 5.72 9.44 -10.03
C ARG A 108 5.80 9.74 -8.53
N GLY A 109 4.90 9.13 -7.75
CA GLY A 109 4.75 9.40 -6.32
C GLY A 109 3.85 10.60 -6.01
N ALA A 110 3.35 11.35 -6.99
CA ALA A 110 2.50 12.52 -6.72
C ALA A 110 1.23 12.14 -5.95
N GLY A 111 0.58 11.04 -6.31
CA GLY A 111 -0.55 10.46 -5.60
C GLY A 111 -0.12 9.50 -4.50
N ASP A 112 0.89 8.69 -4.78
CA ASP A 112 1.28 7.50 -4.04
C ASP A 112 2.76 7.52 -3.64
N VAL A 113 3.13 8.05 -2.43
CA VAL A 113 2.33 8.90 -1.52
C VAL A 113 3.07 10.21 -1.18
N LYS A 114 3.96 10.72 -2.06
CA LYS A 114 4.72 11.96 -1.83
C LYS A 114 3.80 13.17 -1.59
N GLY A 115 2.57 13.15 -2.17
CA GLY A 115 1.54 14.14 -1.87
C GLY A 115 1.09 14.14 -0.41
N GLY A 116 0.96 12.95 0.19
CA GLY A 116 0.71 12.79 1.62
C GLY A 116 1.86 13.30 2.48
N ILE A 117 3.10 12.96 2.10
CA ILE A 117 4.32 13.47 2.76
C ILE A 117 4.37 14.99 2.74
N ALA A 118 4.19 15.60 1.56
CA ALA A 118 4.17 17.05 1.39
C ALA A 118 3.04 17.71 2.19
N THR A 119 1.88 17.04 2.31
CA THR A 119 0.76 17.50 3.17
C THR A 119 1.19 17.63 4.62
N VAL A 120 1.90 16.62 5.18
CA VAL A 120 2.42 16.66 6.56
C VAL A 120 3.42 17.82 6.73
N LEU A 121 4.40 17.93 5.85
CA LEU A 121 5.42 18.97 5.94
C LEU A 121 4.81 20.37 5.88
N GLN A 122 3.87 20.60 4.97
CA GLN A 122 3.21 21.90 4.81
C GLN A 122 2.24 22.24 5.97
N ALA A 123 1.58 21.22 6.54
CA ALA A 123 0.75 21.44 7.73
C ALA A 123 1.61 21.85 8.94
N LEU A 124 2.71 21.15 9.18
CA LEU A 124 3.67 21.47 10.26
C LEU A 124 4.34 22.84 10.03
N GLU A 125 4.70 23.17 8.79
CA GLU A 125 5.25 24.48 8.46
C GLU A 125 4.23 25.61 8.73
N HIS A 126 2.97 25.40 8.37
CA HIS A 126 1.90 26.37 8.64
C HIS A 126 1.71 26.58 10.14
N ILE A 127 1.69 25.50 10.92
CA ILE A 127 1.58 25.55 12.39
C ILE A 127 2.75 26.33 12.97
N LYS A 128 3.98 26.02 12.58
CA LYS A 128 5.18 26.72 13.03
C LYS A 128 5.16 28.21 12.67
N ARG A 129 4.91 28.54 11.40
CA ARG A 129 4.95 29.92 10.88
C ARG A 129 3.90 30.82 11.54
N ASN A 130 2.74 30.26 11.87
CA ASN A 130 1.67 31.01 12.53
C ASN A 130 1.69 30.90 14.07
N SER A 131 2.74 30.29 14.63
CA SER A 131 2.88 30.07 16.07
C SER A 131 1.68 29.34 16.71
N LEU A 132 1.01 28.50 15.91
CA LEU A 132 -0.03 27.61 16.42
C LEU A 132 0.60 26.53 17.30
N LYS A 133 -0.21 25.89 18.14
CA LYS A 133 0.25 24.82 19.03
C LYS A 133 -0.39 23.50 18.61
N LEU A 134 0.40 22.47 18.58
CA LEU A 134 -0.10 21.10 18.45
C LEU A 134 -0.92 20.74 19.70
N GLU A 135 -2.12 20.23 19.51
CA GLU A 135 -2.95 19.78 20.62
C GLU A 135 -2.52 18.42 21.16
N LYS A 136 -2.22 17.47 20.27
CA LYS A 136 -1.56 16.19 20.60
C LYS A 136 -0.11 16.22 20.12
N SER A 137 0.72 15.39 20.70
CA SER A 137 2.03 15.10 20.10
C SER A 137 1.83 14.42 18.75
N VAL A 138 2.74 14.69 17.82
CA VAL A 138 2.71 14.10 16.46
C VAL A 138 3.99 13.29 16.29
N VAL A 139 3.84 12.03 15.92
CA VAL A 139 4.95 11.17 15.52
C VAL A 139 4.81 10.91 14.02
N VAL A 140 5.74 11.44 13.25
CA VAL A 140 5.84 11.25 11.81
C VAL A 140 6.75 10.06 11.54
N VAL A 141 6.29 9.11 10.75
CA VAL A 141 7.03 7.88 10.43
C VAL A 141 7.00 7.66 8.93
N PHE A 142 8.10 7.96 8.26
CA PHE A 142 8.27 7.74 6.84
C PHE A 142 9.10 6.46 6.64
N VAL A 143 8.53 5.49 5.93
CA VAL A 143 9.08 4.12 5.81
C VAL A 143 9.44 3.77 4.37
N ALA A 144 10.41 2.90 4.22
CA ALA A 144 10.84 2.33 2.96
C ALA A 144 10.19 0.96 2.72
N ASP A 145 10.29 0.43 1.48
CA ASP A 145 9.99 -0.96 1.13
C ASP A 145 8.51 -1.35 1.26
N GLU A 146 7.59 -0.41 1.00
CA GLU A 146 6.15 -0.71 0.92
C GLU A 146 5.78 -1.29 -0.44
N GLU A 147 6.23 -0.63 -1.50
CA GLU A 147 5.85 -0.91 -2.88
C GLU A 147 6.42 -2.24 -3.38
N SER A 148 5.56 -3.05 -3.96
CA SER A 148 5.94 -4.33 -4.55
C SER A 148 6.07 -4.23 -6.06
N GLY A 149 7.15 -4.70 -6.62
CA GLY A 149 7.36 -4.72 -8.08
C GLY A 149 8.42 -5.70 -8.50
N GLU A 150 9.41 -5.90 -7.64
CA GLU A 150 10.52 -6.79 -7.91
C GLU A 150 10.59 -7.92 -6.87
N PRO A 151 11.07 -9.13 -7.24
CA PRO A 151 11.22 -10.23 -6.31
C PRO A 151 12.09 -9.86 -5.09
N GLY A 152 11.57 -10.05 -3.89
CA GLY A 152 12.28 -9.78 -2.63
C GLY A 152 12.24 -8.31 -2.18
N MET A 153 11.50 -7.46 -2.88
CA MET A 153 11.21 -6.08 -2.49
C MET A 153 9.74 -5.90 -2.11
N GLY A 154 9.41 -4.78 -1.47
CA GLY A 154 8.05 -4.48 -1.03
C GLY A 154 7.52 -5.51 -0.02
N LEU A 155 8.35 -5.92 0.92
CA LEU A 155 7.99 -6.87 1.97
C LEU A 155 7.66 -6.17 3.29
N SER A 156 7.45 -4.85 3.27
CA SER A 156 7.17 -4.02 4.46
C SER A 156 8.31 -4.06 5.51
N ASN A 157 9.55 -4.21 5.04
CA ASN A 157 10.71 -4.27 5.95
C ASN A 157 10.96 -2.91 6.62
N GLY A 158 10.62 -1.80 5.93
CA GLY A 158 10.71 -0.46 6.48
C GLY A 158 9.82 -0.32 7.72
N VAL A 159 8.53 -0.52 7.58
CA VAL A 159 7.60 -0.41 8.72
C VAL A 159 7.92 -1.43 9.81
N LYS A 160 8.22 -2.68 9.46
CA LYS A 160 8.62 -3.72 10.44
C LYS A 160 9.82 -3.31 11.28
N SER A 161 10.80 -2.63 10.70
CA SER A 161 11.99 -2.16 11.42
C SER A 161 11.73 -0.86 12.19
N ALA A 162 10.82 0.01 11.73
CA ALA A 162 10.45 1.25 12.41
C ALA A 162 9.58 1.01 13.65
N LEU A 163 8.62 0.08 13.57
CA LEU A 163 7.63 -0.17 14.64
C LEU A 163 8.25 -0.40 16.04
N PRO A 164 9.35 -1.17 16.25
CA PRO A 164 9.97 -1.30 17.54
C PRO A 164 10.53 0.02 18.10
N ILE A 165 10.92 0.96 17.23
CA ILE A 165 11.39 2.28 17.64
C ILE A 165 10.19 3.13 18.06
N VAL A 166 9.15 3.17 17.22
CA VAL A 166 7.89 3.88 17.49
C VAL A 166 7.28 3.40 18.81
N GLN A 167 7.19 2.09 19.02
CA GLN A 167 6.63 1.49 20.24
C GLN A 167 7.37 1.91 21.53
N ARG A 168 8.68 2.12 21.45
CA ARG A 168 9.46 2.61 22.59
C ARG A 168 9.33 4.12 22.81
N LYS A 169 9.03 4.88 21.77
CA LYS A 169 8.98 6.35 21.78
C LYS A 169 7.57 6.89 21.98
N SER A 170 6.59 6.24 21.41
CA SER A 170 5.18 6.61 21.50
C SER A 170 4.56 5.89 22.71
N LEU A 171 4.18 6.66 23.72
CA LEU A 171 3.70 6.13 24.99
C LEU A 171 2.17 6.09 25.09
N ASN A 172 1.48 6.88 24.29
CA ASN A 172 0.02 7.00 24.34
C ASN A 172 -0.59 7.30 22.96
N PRO A 173 -0.37 6.43 21.95
CA PRO A 173 -0.94 6.62 20.63
C PRO A 173 -2.46 6.50 20.69
N THR A 174 -3.18 7.44 20.06
CA THR A 174 -4.65 7.46 20.04
C THR A 174 -5.21 7.11 18.67
N LEU A 175 -4.47 7.41 17.62
CA LEU A 175 -4.80 7.10 16.24
C LEU A 175 -3.54 7.06 15.39
N ALA A 176 -3.48 6.15 14.44
CA ALA A 176 -2.53 6.16 13.34
C ALA A 176 -3.25 6.51 12.02
N VAL A 177 -2.66 7.38 11.24
CA VAL A 177 -3.12 7.71 9.88
C VAL A 177 -2.01 7.35 8.92
N TYR A 178 -2.28 6.44 8.01
CA TYR A 178 -1.40 6.13 6.90
C TYR A 178 -1.83 6.93 5.66
N LEU A 179 -0.90 7.62 5.04
CA LEU A 179 -1.17 8.66 4.03
C LEU A 179 -1.32 8.10 2.61
N GLU A 180 -2.04 7.00 2.47
CA GLU A 180 -2.39 6.42 1.17
C GLU A 180 -3.46 7.23 0.43
N PRO A 181 -3.48 7.21 -0.92
CA PRO A 181 -4.44 7.96 -1.72
C PRO A 181 -5.87 7.46 -1.52
N THR A 182 -6.72 8.31 -0.97
CA THR A 182 -8.14 8.03 -0.67
C THR A 182 -9.11 9.05 -1.24
N GLU A 183 -8.60 9.99 -2.03
CA GLU A 183 -9.38 11.16 -2.45
C GLU A 183 -10.01 11.89 -1.26
N LEU A 184 -9.32 11.94 -0.12
CA LEU A 184 -9.78 12.51 1.16
C LEU A 184 -11.00 11.81 1.79
N ASN A 185 -11.38 10.61 1.35
CA ASN A 185 -12.22 9.72 2.14
C ASN A 185 -11.38 9.10 3.26
N ILE A 186 -12.01 8.59 4.29
CA ILE A 186 -11.33 7.93 5.41
C ILE A 186 -11.57 6.43 5.25
N TYR A 187 -10.51 5.68 4.91
CA TYR A 187 -10.65 4.23 4.78
C TYR A 187 -10.38 3.56 6.12
N ILE A 188 -11.42 2.95 6.66
CA ILE A 188 -11.42 2.28 7.98
C ILE A 188 -11.31 0.77 7.88
N ALA A 189 -11.30 0.23 6.68
CA ALA A 189 -11.17 -1.19 6.42
C ALA A 189 -10.31 -1.45 5.19
N GLN A 190 -9.64 -2.59 5.14
CA GLN A 190 -8.94 -3.08 3.95
C GLN A 190 -9.09 -4.59 3.80
N MET A 191 -8.98 -5.08 2.57
CA MET A 191 -8.86 -6.50 2.30
C MET A 191 -7.49 -7.04 2.72
N GLY A 192 -7.43 -8.30 3.08
CA GLY A 192 -6.21 -9.10 3.07
C GLY A 192 -6.02 -9.80 1.73
N PHE A 193 -4.85 -10.39 1.53
CA PHE A 193 -4.54 -11.14 0.32
C PHE A 193 -3.68 -12.37 0.58
N GLN A 194 -3.77 -13.33 -0.35
CA GLN A 194 -2.86 -14.46 -0.47
C GLN A 194 -2.44 -14.57 -1.92
N ILE A 195 -1.14 -14.49 -2.18
CA ILE A 195 -0.56 -14.73 -3.53
C ILE A 195 0.04 -16.12 -3.50
N VAL A 196 -0.42 -16.97 -4.41
CA VAL A 196 -0.09 -18.39 -4.40
C VAL A 196 0.35 -18.84 -5.78
N ASP A 197 1.47 -19.53 -5.80
CA ASP A 197 1.98 -20.24 -6.97
C ASP A 197 1.87 -21.75 -6.73
N ILE A 198 1.28 -22.46 -7.70
CA ILE A 198 1.12 -23.91 -7.69
C ILE A 198 2.01 -24.46 -8.78
N GLU A 199 3.06 -25.16 -8.39
CA GLU A 199 4.00 -25.84 -9.29
C GLU A 199 3.63 -27.31 -9.40
N ILE A 200 3.36 -27.76 -10.62
CA ILE A 200 2.97 -29.15 -10.92
C ILE A 200 4.06 -29.75 -11.78
N THR A 201 4.68 -30.80 -11.28
CA THR A 201 5.70 -31.58 -11.98
C THR A 201 5.14 -32.96 -12.34
N GLY A 202 5.11 -33.26 -13.61
CA GLY A 202 4.78 -34.56 -14.19
C GLY A 202 5.99 -35.17 -14.90
N LYS A 203 5.73 -35.80 -16.05
CA LYS A 203 6.79 -36.43 -16.83
C LYS A 203 6.57 -36.20 -18.32
N THR A 204 7.54 -35.57 -18.97
CA THR A 204 7.50 -35.37 -20.42
C THR A 204 7.67 -36.71 -21.16
N SER A 205 6.91 -36.90 -22.22
CA SER A 205 7.09 -37.97 -23.17
C SER A 205 6.75 -37.54 -24.60
N TYR A 206 7.22 -38.26 -25.58
CA TYR A 206 6.90 -38.00 -26.99
C TYR A 206 5.39 -38.17 -27.24
N PHE A 207 4.78 -37.26 -28.01
CA PHE A 207 3.34 -37.28 -28.23
C PHE A 207 2.79 -38.58 -28.84
N GLY A 208 3.62 -39.34 -29.57
CA GLY A 208 3.27 -40.65 -30.14
C GLY A 208 3.26 -41.80 -29.12
N LYS A 209 3.75 -41.58 -27.90
CA LYS A 209 3.69 -42.49 -26.75
C LYS A 209 3.33 -41.77 -25.46
N PRO A 210 2.14 -41.15 -25.41
CA PRO A 210 1.74 -40.33 -24.28
C PRO A 210 1.61 -41.11 -22.96
N GLU A 211 1.37 -42.41 -23.04
CA GLU A 211 1.27 -43.32 -21.90
C GLU A 211 2.58 -43.45 -21.08
N LEU A 212 3.74 -43.06 -21.65
CA LEU A 212 5.03 -43.03 -20.97
C LEU A 212 5.25 -41.72 -20.17
N GLY A 213 4.39 -40.74 -20.36
CA GLY A 213 4.41 -39.45 -19.68
C GLY A 213 3.38 -39.31 -18.55
N ILE A 214 3.51 -38.22 -17.81
CA ILE A 214 2.51 -37.76 -16.83
C ILE A 214 2.18 -36.33 -17.20
N ASP A 215 0.95 -36.09 -17.62
CA ASP A 215 0.49 -34.80 -18.12
C ASP A 215 0.18 -33.85 -16.98
N ALA A 216 1.11 -32.92 -16.69
CA ALA A 216 0.96 -31.90 -15.66
C ALA A 216 -0.16 -30.92 -15.97
N LEU A 217 -0.46 -30.64 -17.26
CA LEU A 217 -1.56 -29.75 -17.64
C LEU A 217 -2.93 -30.34 -17.29
N LYS A 218 -3.12 -31.66 -17.43
CA LYS A 218 -4.35 -32.33 -17.00
C LYS A 218 -4.56 -32.23 -15.49
N ILE A 219 -3.49 -32.38 -14.70
CA ILE A 219 -3.55 -32.17 -13.24
C ILE A 219 -3.89 -30.70 -12.95
N GLY A 220 -3.22 -29.77 -13.63
CA GLY A 220 -3.50 -28.33 -13.50
C GLY A 220 -4.95 -27.96 -13.84
N HIS A 221 -5.52 -28.57 -14.88
CA HIS A 221 -6.94 -28.37 -15.22
C HIS A 221 -7.88 -28.84 -14.09
N GLN A 222 -7.60 -29.98 -13.46
CA GLN A 222 -8.41 -30.45 -12.33
C GLN A 222 -8.30 -29.52 -11.12
N ILE A 223 -7.11 -29.00 -10.83
CA ILE A 223 -6.91 -27.99 -9.78
C ILE A 223 -7.65 -26.71 -10.11
N LEU A 224 -7.58 -26.19 -11.33
CA LEU A 224 -8.30 -24.99 -11.77
C LEU A 224 -9.82 -25.15 -11.61
N ALA A 225 -10.38 -26.30 -11.95
CA ALA A 225 -11.81 -26.56 -11.76
C ALA A 225 -12.20 -26.45 -10.28
N LYS A 226 -11.40 -27.03 -9.37
CA LYS A 226 -11.63 -26.94 -7.91
C LYS A 226 -11.46 -25.53 -7.37
N LEU A 227 -10.49 -24.77 -7.88
CA LEU A 227 -10.28 -23.37 -7.50
C LEU A 227 -11.49 -22.50 -7.90
N TRP A 228 -12.06 -22.69 -9.07
CA TRP A 228 -13.25 -21.95 -9.50
C TRP A 228 -14.53 -22.37 -8.77
N GLU A 229 -14.68 -23.64 -8.40
CA GLU A 229 -15.75 -24.08 -7.50
C GLU A 229 -15.62 -23.39 -6.13
N HIS A 230 -14.41 -23.33 -5.58
CA HIS A 230 -14.12 -22.66 -4.32
C HIS A 230 -14.36 -21.14 -4.42
N ASP A 231 -13.91 -20.47 -5.49
CA ASP A 231 -14.19 -19.05 -5.74
C ASP A 231 -15.69 -18.75 -5.72
N ASN A 232 -16.50 -19.56 -6.39
CA ASN A 232 -17.96 -19.40 -6.39
C ASN A 232 -18.55 -19.54 -4.96
N THR A 233 -18.03 -20.48 -4.17
CA THR A 233 -18.49 -20.68 -2.80
C THR A 233 -18.18 -19.48 -1.92
N ILE A 234 -16.91 -19.03 -1.89
CA ILE A 234 -16.49 -17.91 -1.04
C ILE A 234 -17.15 -16.58 -1.45
N LYS A 235 -17.40 -16.36 -2.73
CA LYS A 235 -18.12 -15.17 -3.21
C LYS A 235 -19.56 -15.09 -2.69
N LEU A 236 -20.20 -16.22 -2.49
CA LEU A 236 -21.58 -16.28 -1.98
C LEU A 236 -21.63 -16.17 -0.45
N GLU A 237 -20.70 -16.82 0.23
CA GLU A 237 -20.71 -16.97 1.68
C GLU A 237 -20.04 -15.80 2.40
N MET A 238 -19.00 -15.19 1.80
CA MET A 238 -18.16 -14.17 2.44
C MET A 238 -18.38 -12.81 1.81
N LYS A 239 -18.99 -11.90 2.59
CA LYS A 239 -19.27 -10.53 2.16
C LYS A 239 -19.01 -9.55 3.30
N HIS A 240 -18.34 -8.46 2.97
CA HIS A 240 -18.08 -7.34 3.88
C HIS A 240 -18.74 -6.06 3.35
N ALA A 241 -19.29 -5.23 4.26
CA ALA A 241 -20.06 -4.05 3.88
C ALA A 241 -19.25 -3.02 3.07
N LEU A 242 -17.99 -2.79 3.46
CA LEU A 242 -17.12 -1.79 2.83
C LEU A 242 -16.20 -2.39 1.75
N ILE A 243 -15.85 -3.67 1.85
CA ILE A 243 -14.85 -4.31 0.96
C ILE A 243 -15.52 -5.14 -0.15
N GLY A 244 -16.80 -5.47 0.00
CA GLY A 244 -17.53 -6.33 -0.94
C GLY A 244 -17.27 -7.82 -0.71
N ASN A 245 -17.29 -8.62 -1.78
CA ASN A 245 -17.19 -10.07 -1.67
C ASN A 245 -15.74 -10.54 -1.62
N SER A 246 -15.51 -11.66 -0.95
CA SER A 246 -14.30 -12.45 -1.08
C SER A 246 -14.18 -13.02 -2.49
N SER A 247 -12.98 -13.28 -2.97
CA SER A 247 -12.75 -13.81 -4.32
C SER A 247 -11.39 -14.48 -4.47
N LEU A 248 -11.30 -15.33 -5.49
CA LEU A 248 -10.06 -15.92 -5.95
C LEU A 248 -9.92 -15.63 -7.44
N LEU A 249 -8.79 -15.06 -7.83
CA LEU A 249 -8.46 -14.75 -9.21
C LEU A 249 -7.24 -15.55 -9.65
N VAL A 250 -7.39 -16.40 -10.66
CA VAL A 250 -6.25 -17.02 -11.35
C VAL A 250 -5.63 -15.97 -12.28
N THR A 251 -4.36 -15.66 -12.06
CA THR A 251 -3.65 -14.58 -12.76
C THR A 251 -2.76 -15.09 -13.88
N ALA A 252 -2.27 -16.33 -13.77
CA ALA A 252 -1.47 -16.96 -14.83
C ALA A 252 -1.63 -18.47 -14.82
N VAL A 253 -1.51 -19.06 -16.01
CA VAL A 253 -1.36 -20.49 -16.22
C VAL A 253 -0.30 -20.70 -17.29
N ASN A 254 0.77 -21.40 -16.97
CA ASN A 254 1.84 -21.72 -17.89
C ASN A 254 2.03 -23.23 -17.94
N ALA A 255 1.86 -23.82 -19.10
CA ALA A 255 2.08 -25.24 -19.32
C ALA A 255 2.40 -25.49 -20.80
N GLY A 256 2.94 -26.62 -21.09
CA GLY A 256 3.07 -27.04 -22.44
C GLY A 256 4.43 -27.67 -22.78
N GLY A 257 4.48 -28.14 -23.99
CA GLY A 257 5.67 -28.73 -24.60
C GLY A 257 5.41 -28.88 -26.10
N LEU A 258 6.34 -28.48 -26.92
CA LEU A 258 6.22 -28.68 -28.35
C LEU A 258 6.35 -30.17 -28.66
N ILE A 259 5.32 -30.79 -29.25
CA ILE A 259 5.32 -32.22 -29.70
C ILE A 259 5.59 -33.18 -28.51
N ALA A 260 5.15 -32.86 -27.30
CA ALA A 260 5.36 -33.67 -26.11
C ALA A 260 4.21 -33.55 -25.11
N VAL A 261 4.06 -34.56 -24.26
CA VAL A 261 3.23 -34.48 -23.06
C VAL A 261 3.79 -33.40 -22.14
N PRO A 262 2.97 -32.42 -21.69
CA PRO A 262 3.43 -31.39 -20.77
C PRO A 262 3.95 -31.95 -19.45
N GLY A 263 5.27 -31.82 -19.22
CA GLY A 263 5.93 -32.31 -18.00
C GLY A 263 5.83 -31.32 -16.83
N THR A 264 5.44 -30.08 -17.08
CA THR A 264 5.25 -29.04 -16.06
C THR A 264 4.01 -28.23 -16.32
N CYS A 265 3.39 -27.74 -15.24
CA CYS A 265 2.34 -26.73 -15.28
C CYS A 265 2.47 -25.85 -14.04
N THR A 266 2.38 -24.54 -14.22
CA THR A 266 2.34 -23.58 -13.14
C THR A 266 1.03 -22.78 -13.17
N ILE A 267 0.44 -22.54 -11.99
CA ILE A 267 -0.77 -21.73 -11.84
C ILE A 267 -0.47 -20.67 -10.79
N SER A 268 -0.67 -19.40 -11.12
CA SER A 268 -0.59 -18.30 -10.17
C SER A 268 -1.99 -17.75 -9.88
N LEU A 269 -2.26 -17.42 -8.63
CA LEU A 269 -3.55 -16.88 -8.20
C LEU A 269 -3.40 -15.88 -7.05
N ILE A 270 -4.43 -15.03 -6.91
CA ILE A 270 -4.61 -14.13 -5.79
C ILE A 270 -5.95 -14.43 -5.12
N ARG A 271 -5.95 -14.63 -3.79
CA ARG A 271 -7.11 -14.77 -2.94
C ARG A 271 -7.32 -13.47 -2.17
N LYS A 272 -8.47 -12.83 -2.35
CA LYS A 272 -8.91 -11.69 -1.54
C LYS A 272 -9.54 -12.20 -0.25
N VAL A 273 -8.99 -11.81 0.91
CA VAL A 273 -9.46 -12.17 2.25
C VAL A 273 -10.18 -10.96 2.85
N LEU A 274 -11.31 -11.16 3.52
CA LEU A 274 -12.09 -10.06 4.09
C LEU A 274 -11.84 -9.89 5.59
N PRO A 275 -12.05 -8.68 6.15
CA PRO A 275 -12.16 -8.53 7.61
C PRO A 275 -13.17 -9.52 8.18
N GLY A 276 -12.82 -10.13 9.32
CA GLY A 276 -13.58 -11.21 9.92
C GLY A 276 -13.22 -12.63 9.43
N GLU A 277 -12.51 -12.78 8.31
CA GLU A 277 -11.92 -14.06 7.91
C GLU A 277 -10.59 -14.31 8.63
N SER A 278 -10.36 -15.55 9.03
CA SER A 278 -9.06 -15.97 9.56
C SER A 278 -8.08 -16.26 8.43
N MET A 279 -6.94 -15.60 8.40
CA MET A 279 -5.85 -15.86 7.45
C MET A 279 -5.36 -17.31 7.51
N GLU A 280 -5.24 -17.86 8.73
CA GLU A 280 -4.83 -19.25 8.91
C GLU A 280 -5.86 -20.21 8.30
N LYS A 281 -7.15 -19.99 8.59
CA LYS A 281 -8.23 -20.84 8.07
C LYS A 281 -8.31 -20.71 6.54
N SER A 282 -8.31 -19.50 5.98
CA SER A 282 -8.43 -19.29 4.53
C SER A 282 -7.26 -19.92 3.76
N GLY A 283 -6.03 -19.85 4.30
CA GLY A 283 -4.87 -20.51 3.73
C GLY A 283 -4.96 -22.05 3.79
N GLN A 284 -5.44 -22.60 4.91
CA GLN A 284 -5.64 -24.04 5.04
C GLN A 284 -6.77 -24.56 4.15
N ASP A 285 -7.87 -23.82 4.02
CA ASP A 285 -8.98 -24.17 3.14
C ASP A 285 -8.50 -24.20 1.66
N LEU A 286 -7.69 -23.22 1.25
CA LEU A 286 -7.10 -23.19 -0.10
C LEU A 286 -6.17 -24.39 -0.34
N LEU A 287 -5.31 -24.72 0.62
CA LEU A 287 -4.46 -25.90 0.57
C LEU A 287 -5.30 -27.19 0.45
N ALA A 288 -6.36 -27.31 1.23
CA ALA A 288 -7.24 -28.47 1.19
C ALA A 288 -7.96 -28.62 -0.16
N VAL A 289 -8.38 -27.52 -0.77
CA VAL A 289 -8.98 -27.50 -2.13
C VAL A 289 -7.99 -28.04 -3.14
N ILE A 290 -6.73 -27.58 -3.14
CA ILE A 290 -5.69 -28.05 -4.06
C ILE A 290 -5.37 -29.52 -3.82
N GLN A 291 -5.22 -29.94 -2.58
CA GLN A 291 -4.90 -31.31 -2.17
C GLN A 291 -6.05 -32.29 -2.41
N SER A 292 -7.28 -31.80 -2.61
CA SER A 292 -8.43 -32.68 -2.95
C SER A 292 -8.34 -33.31 -4.33
N VAL A 293 -7.46 -32.80 -5.20
CA VAL A 293 -7.22 -33.36 -6.51
C VAL A 293 -6.30 -34.59 -6.38
N GLN A 294 -6.75 -35.72 -6.92
CA GLN A 294 -5.92 -36.92 -6.96
C GLN A 294 -4.75 -36.72 -7.90
N VAL A 295 -3.55 -36.78 -7.35
CA VAL A 295 -2.30 -36.74 -8.10
C VAL A 295 -1.85 -38.15 -8.43
N VAL A 296 -1.58 -38.43 -9.69
CA VAL A 296 -1.11 -39.76 -10.12
C VAL A 296 0.33 -40.02 -9.64
N ASP A 297 0.65 -41.28 -9.41
CA ASP A 297 2.00 -41.69 -8.99
C ASP A 297 3.07 -41.14 -9.91
N GLY A 298 4.12 -40.54 -9.33
CA GLY A 298 5.23 -39.95 -10.05
C GLY A 298 5.02 -38.49 -10.48
N ALA A 299 3.87 -37.86 -10.13
CA ALA A 299 3.71 -36.43 -10.21
C ALA A 299 3.82 -35.77 -8.82
N GLU A 300 4.19 -34.50 -8.81
CA GLU A 300 4.31 -33.66 -7.61
C GLU A 300 3.52 -32.37 -7.78
N VAL A 301 2.87 -31.92 -6.70
CA VAL A 301 2.22 -30.62 -6.61
C VAL A 301 2.78 -29.88 -5.42
N LYS A 302 3.42 -28.74 -5.67
CA LYS A 302 3.98 -27.86 -4.66
C LYS A 302 3.19 -26.54 -4.62
N VAL A 303 2.83 -26.10 -3.43
CA VAL A 303 2.09 -24.83 -3.23
C VAL A 303 2.98 -23.86 -2.46
N ILE A 304 3.16 -22.67 -3.02
CA ILE A 304 4.03 -21.62 -2.49
C ILE A 304 3.20 -20.36 -2.26
N PHE A 305 3.21 -19.85 -1.04
CA PHE A 305 2.69 -18.52 -0.73
C PHE A 305 3.84 -17.53 -0.91
N SER A 306 3.83 -16.80 -2.03
CA SER A 306 4.99 -16.04 -2.51
C SER A 306 5.13 -14.63 -1.93
N ALA A 307 4.12 -14.11 -1.23
CA ALA A 307 4.13 -12.75 -0.69
C ALA A 307 3.66 -12.69 0.76
N SER A 308 4.47 -13.21 1.67
CA SER A 308 4.25 -13.09 3.12
C SER A 308 4.53 -11.66 3.58
N ARG A 309 3.52 -10.96 4.10
CA ARG A 309 3.67 -9.62 4.69
C ARG A 309 3.73 -9.69 6.22
N ASP A 310 2.59 -9.75 6.87
CA ASP A 310 2.42 -9.88 8.33
C ASP A 310 1.95 -11.29 8.74
N HIS A 311 1.63 -12.12 7.77
CA HIS A 311 1.23 -13.51 7.98
C HIS A 311 1.92 -14.44 6.97
N LYS A 312 2.19 -15.70 7.36
CA LYS A 312 2.85 -16.70 6.49
C LYS A 312 2.09 -16.99 5.18
N PHE A 313 0.80 -16.73 5.15
CA PHE A 313 -0.04 -16.91 3.97
C PHE A 313 -0.27 -15.63 3.16
N GLY A 314 0.20 -14.47 3.61
CA GLY A 314 0.02 -13.21 2.86
C GLY A 314 -0.04 -11.98 3.74
N GLY A 315 -0.93 -11.05 3.39
CA GLY A 315 -1.25 -9.84 4.17
C GLY A 315 -2.62 -9.95 4.83
N THR A 316 -2.71 -9.62 6.12
CA THR A 316 -3.97 -9.71 6.88
C THR A 316 -4.96 -8.62 6.48
N PRO A 317 -6.27 -8.90 6.49
CA PRO A 317 -7.29 -7.86 6.39
C PRO A 317 -7.35 -7.04 7.69
N PHE A 318 -7.91 -5.84 7.60
CA PHE A 318 -8.05 -4.96 8.75
C PHE A 318 -9.38 -4.19 8.69
N GLU A 319 -9.93 -3.87 9.86
CA GLU A 319 -11.08 -2.98 10.04
C GLU A 319 -10.99 -2.36 11.43
N CYS A 320 -11.38 -1.10 11.55
CA CYS A 320 -11.61 -0.43 12.81
C CYS A 320 -12.99 0.24 12.87
N ASP A 321 -13.46 0.50 14.08
CA ASP A 321 -14.71 1.21 14.31
C ASP A 321 -14.56 2.72 14.06
N VAL A 322 -15.65 3.38 13.71
CA VAL A 322 -15.69 4.84 13.60
C VAL A 322 -15.70 5.44 15.02
N SER A 323 -14.58 6.02 15.41
CA SER A 323 -14.42 6.73 16.69
C SER A 323 -14.81 8.20 16.57
N SER A 324 -15.04 8.88 17.70
CA SER A 324 -15.27 10.33 17.74
C SER A 324 -14.07 11.13 17.18
N GLU A 325 -12.88 10.58 17.27
CA GLU A 325 -11.66 11.13 16.66
C GLU A 325 -11.73 11.11 15.13
N LEU A 326 -12.22 10.03 14.55
CA LEU A 326 -12.45 9.92 13.10
C LEU A 326 -13.61 10.78 12.61
N GLU A 327 -14.71 10.88 13.38
CA GLU A 327 -15.80 11.79 13.06
C GLU A 327 -15.34 13.25 13.05
N LYS A 328 -14.46 13.64 13.98
CA LYS A 328 -13.85 14.97 13.99
C LYS A 328 -12.97 15.21 12.75
N LEU A 329 -12.12 14.23 12.38
CA LEU A 329 -11.33 14.34 11.16
C LEU A 329 -12.24 14.52 9.94
N GLN A 330 -13.29 13.70 9.81
CA GLN A 330 -14.26 13.80 8.72
C GLN A 330 -14.96 15.17 8.68
N ALA A 331 -15.39 15.70 9.82
CA ALA A 331 -16.02 17.01 9.90
C ALA A 331 -15.08 18.14 9.44
N ILE A 332 -13.81 18.09 9.85
CA ILE A 332 -12.78 19.04 9.42
C ILE A 332 -12.53 18.91 7.91
N VAL A 333 -12.36 17.70 7.39
CA VAL A 333 -12.19 17.48 5.95
C VAL A 333 -13.36 18.05 5.16
N ASN A 334 -14.59 17.82 5.61
CA ASN A 334 -15.79 18.34 4.98
C ASN A 334 -15.89 19.87 5.01
N SER A 335 -15.23 20.55 5.95
CA SER A 335 -15.20 22.02 5.99
C SER A 335 -14.25 22.63 4.93
N HIS A 336 -13.31 21.85 4.42
CA HIS A 336 -12.27 22.30 3.48
C HIS A 336 -12.43 21.81 2.04
N ARG A 337 -13.44 20.99 1.76
CA ARG A 337 -13.70 20.48 0.41
C ARG A 337 -15.18 20.56 0.04
N SER A 338 -15.46 20.57 -1.27
CA SER A 338 -16.85 20.62 -1.78
C SER A 338 -17.56 19.26 -1.79
N ARG A 339 -16.80 18.16 -1.86
CA ARG A 339 -17.31 16.78 -1.88
C ARG A 339 -17.28 16.21 -0.46
N ILE A 340 -18.33 15.51 -0.05
CA ILE A 340 -18.41 14.89 1.28
C ILE A 340 -17.39 13.76 1.38
N SER A 341 -16.61 13.76 2.45
CA SER A 341 -15.74 12.65 2.84
C SER A 341 -16.58 11.52 3.42
N LEU A 342 -16.28 10.29 3.01
CA LEU A 342 -16.99 9.09 3.45
C LEU A 342 -16.05 8.18 4.24
N PHE A 343 -16.62 7.36 5.12
CA PHE A 343 -15.93 6.19 5.67
C PHE A 343 -16.10 5.03 4.69
N GLU A 344 -14.99 4.52 4.18
CA GLU A 344 -14.97 3.51 3.12
C GLU A 344 -13.93 2.42 3.41
N GLY A 345 -13.86 1.42 2.54
CA GLY A 345 -12.86 0.38 2.55
C GLY A 345 -11.83 0.58 1.44
N ALA A 346 -10.55 0.36 1.77
CA ALA A 346 -9.47 0.45 0.81
C ALA A 346 -9.60 -0.67 -0.25
N PRO A 347 -9.51 -0.32 -1.55
CA PRO A 347 -9.52 -1.31 -2.64
C PRO A 347 -8.15 -2.02 -2.81
N TYR A 348 -7.21 -1.73 -1.94
CA TYR A 348 -5.83 -2.24 -1.92
C TYR A 348 -5.49 -2.82 -0.54
N TRP A 349 -4.32 -3.42 -0.43
CA TRP A 349 -3.67 -3.76 0.83
C TRP A 349 -2.47 -2.81 1.03
N SER A 350 -2.33 -2.27 2.24
CA SER A 350 -1.13 -1.57 2.69
C SER A 350 -0.89 -1.86 4.18
N GLU A 351 0.00 -1.15 4.84
CA GLU A 351 0.66 -1.53 6.08
C GLU A 351 -0.13 -1.27 7.38
N ALA A 352 -1.38 -0.78 7.30
CA ALA A 352 -2.20 -0.50 8.49
C ALA A 352 -2.33 -1.70 9.47
N PRO A 353 -2.49 -2.96 9.04
CA PRO A 353 -2.56 -4.09 9.97
C PRO A 353 -1.28 -4.27 10.79
N LEU A 354 -0.11 -4.07 10.18
CA LEU A 354 1.18 -4.15 10.87
C LEU A 354 1.28 -3.10 11.99
N ILE A 355 0.85 -1.87 11.69
CA ILE A 355 0.86 -0.74 12.62
C ILE A 355 -0.13 -0.98 13.76
N ALA A 356 -1.38 -1.30 13.41
CA ALA A 356 -2.44 -1.51 14.39
C ALA A 356 -2.11 -2.66 15.35
N HIS A 357 -1.63 -3.79 14.84
CA HIS A 357 -1.23 -4.94 15.66
C HIS A 357 -0.04 -4.62 16.58
N ALA A 358 1.01 -3.97 16.05
CA ALA A 358 2.20 -3.71 16.83
C ALA A 358 1.99 -2.66 17.93
N LEU A 359 1.18 -1.64 17.66
CA LEU A 359 1.00 -0.50 18.56
C LEU A 359 -0.30 -0.55 19.36
N GLY A 360 -1.21 -1.45 19.04
CA GLY A 360 -2.51 -1.56 19.70
C GLY A 360 -3.40 -0.33 19.50
N VAL A 361 -3.34 0.30 18.31
CA VAL A 361 -4.05 1.53 17.96
C VAL A 361 -4.76 1.35 16.62
N ASP A 362 -5.91 2.00 16.45
CA ASP A 362 -6.57 2.02 15.15
C ASP A 362 -5.68 2.74 14.12
N CYS A 363 -5.65 2.20 12.90
CA CYS A 363 -4.92 2.77 11.78
C CYS A 363 -5.88 2.95 10.60
N VAL A 364 -5.96 4.15 10.06
CA VAL A 364 -6.82 4.47 8.92
C VAL A 364 -5.99 5.02 7.77
N TYR A 365 -6.52 4.94 6.55
CA TYR A 365 -5.92 5.59 5.39
C TYR A 365 -6.61 6.92 5.12
N TRP A 366 -5.82 7.96 4.89
CA TRP A 366 -6.34 9.26 4.51
C TRP A 366 -5.28 10.13 3.86
N ALA A 367 -5.45 10.49 2.60
CA ALA A 367 -4.71 11.54 1.92
C ALA A 367 -5.46 12.03 0.67
N ALA A 368 -4.99 13.14 0.10
CA ALA A 368 -5.31 13.49 -1.28
C ALA A 368 -4.63 12.51 -2.24
N GLY A 369 -5.16 12.36 -3.42
CA GLY A 369 -4.68 11.41 -4.43
C GLY A 369 -5.76 10.41 -4.78
N ASP A 370 -5.70 9.90 -5.99
CA ASP A 370 -6.65 8.94 -6.57
C ASP A 370 -5.88 7.68 -6.97
N ILE A 371 -6.14 6.59 -6.26
CA ILE A 371 -5.48 5.30 -6.49
C ILE A 371 -5.65 4.80 -7.92
N SER A 372 -6.72 5.19 -8.62
CA SER A 372 -7.00 4.74 -9.97
C SER A 372 -5.96 5.19 -11.01
N ASN A 373 -5.22 6.24 -10.72
CA ASN A 373 -4.15 6.72 -11.60
C ASN A 373 -2.73 6.42 -11.07
N CYS A 374 -2.59 5.91 -9.85
CA CYS A 374 -1.32 5.46 -9.31
C CYS A 374 -0.75 4.28 -10.09
N HIS A 375 0.57 4.09 -10.05
CA HIS A 375 1.32 3.08 -10.81
C HIS A 375 1.20 3.19 -12.34
N THR A 376 0.62 4.28 -12.86
CA THR A 376 0.48 4.56 -14.30
C THR A 376 1.30 5.79 -14.70
N PRO A 377 1.53 6.01 -16.01
CA PRO A 377 2.10 7.28 -16.49
C PRO A 377 1.16 8.49 -16.29
N GLU A 378 -0.06 8.29 -15.85
CA GLU A 378 -1.02 9.36 -15.59
C GLU A 378 -1.13 9.73 -14.11
N GLU A 379 -0.20 9.29 -13.30
CA GLU A 379 -0.17 9.57 -11.87
C GLU A 379 -0.06 11.07 -11.60
N ARG A 380 -0.95 11.55 -10.74
CA ARG A 380 -1.07 12.95 -10.36
C ARG A 380 -1.84 13.11 -9.06
N ILE A 381 -1.75 14.30 -8.50
CA ILE A 381 -2.59 14.76 -7.39
C ILE A 381 -3.35 16.02 -7.81
N ASN A 382 -4.65 16.07 -7.54
CA ASN A 382 -5.46 17.27 -7.77
C ASN A 382 -5.07 18.36 -6.77
N LYS A 383 -4.80 19.58 -7.25
CA LYS A 383 -4.38 20.70 -6.39
C LYS A 383 -5.42 21.09 -5.36
N ASN A 384 -6.70 21.06 -5.70
CA ASN A 384 -7.76 21.43 -4.74
C ASN A 384 -7.82 20.43 -3.59
N ASP A 385 -7.72 19.12 -3.88
CA ASP A 385 -7.70 18.09 -2.84
C ASP A 385 -6.40 18.15 -2.02
N TYR A 386 -5.28 18.42 -2.65
CA TYR A 386 -3.99 18.62 -1.96
C TYR A 386 -4.04 19.82 -1.00
N PHE A 387 -4.58 20.97 -1.42
CA PHE A 387 -4.72 22.12 -0.54
C PHE A 387 -5.76 21.89 0.55
N ALA A 388 -6.85 21.18 0.27
CA ALA A 388 -7.81 20.76 1.25
C ALA A 388 -7.19 19.85 2.30
N ALA A 389 -6.34 18.89 1.88
CA ALA A 389 -5.59 18.01 2.79
C ALA A 389 -4.71 18.80 3.75
N ILE A 390 -3.92 19.76 3.24
CA ILE A 390 -3.04 20.61 4.07
C ILE A 390 -3.86 21.40 5.10
N LYS A 391 -4.95 22.03 4.66
CA LYS A 391 -5.84 22.79 5.55
C LYS A 391 -6.46 21.90 6.62
N SER A 392 -6.98 20.74 6.20
CA SER A 392 -7.62 19.77 7.10
C SER A 392 -6.63 19.24 8.14
N LEU A 393 -5.44 18.84 7.71
CA LEU A 393 -4.42 18.32 8.64
C LEU A 393 -3.94 19.42 9.59
N THR A 394 -3.74 20.65 9.10
CA THR A 394 -3.36 21.80 9.94
C THR A 394 -4.39 22.05 11.04
N GLU A 395 -5.67 22.10 10.67
CA GLU A 395 -6.76 22.31 11.63
C GLU A 395 -6.88 21.14 12.61
N TYR A 396 -6.81 19.90 12.11
CA TYR A 396 -6.90 18.70 12.92
C TYR A 396 -5.80 18.63 13.98
N LEU A 397 -4.56 19.02 13.63
CA LEU A 397 -3.41 19.03 14.54
C LEU A 397 -3.44 20.16 15.57
N SER A 398 -4.08 21.31 15.25
CA SER A 398 -4.04 22.53 16.08
C SER A 398 -5.33 22.83 16.83
N THR A 399 -6.43 22.10 16.58
CA THR A 399 -7.72 22.33 17.24
C THR A 399 -7.84 21.47 18.50
N PRO A 400 -8.27 22.06 19.64
CA PRO A 400 -8.45 21.34 20.89
C PRO A 400 -9.31 20.06 20.74
N TRP A 401 -8.90 19.04 21.45
CA TRP A 401 -9.66 17.79 21.57
C TRP A 401 -10.62 17.95 22.76
N ILE A 402 -11.91 18.04 22.47
CA ILE A 402 -12.98 18.23 23.49
C ILE A 402 -13.33 16.87 24.08
#